data_e38cc5acdfeab846fea55baaad4b7cd9
#
_entry.id   e38cc5acdfeab846fea55baaad4b7cd9
#
_cell.length_a   1.000
_cell.length_b   1.000
_cell.length_c   1.000
_cell.angle_alpha   90.00
_cell.angle_beta   90.00
_cell.angle_gamma   90.00
#
_symmetry.space_group_name_H-M   'P 1'
#
loop_
_entity.id
_entity.type
_entity.pdbx_description
1 polymer ?
#
loop_
_entity_poly.entity_id
_entity_poly.type
_entity_poly.pdbx_seq_one_letter_code
_entity_poly.pdbx_strand_id
1 'polypeptide(L)'
;IKYLKETNIEVFFKKESLGVFRLDFIILPQKNKKWRLADPVIVETKVATGIKNDARLQLKNYLISLPLNNAPAINKARDGIILNWRNNLDMLEETQPEHIDIELWSLTSKKKARLVFDSGDL
;
A
#
# COMPACT_ATOMS: atom_id res chain seq x y z
N ILE A 1 -0.72 -7.38 -15.69
CA ILE A 1 -0.85 -6.20 -14.81
C ILE A 1 0.39 -5.34 -14.95
N LYS A 2 0.18 -4.08 -15.25
CA LYS A 2 1.26 -3.09 -15.35
C LYS A 2 1.60 -2.55 -13.97
N TYR A 3 2.87 -2.60 -13.59
CA TYR A 3 3.31 -2.14 -12.28
C TYR A 3 4.78 -1.74 -12.31
N LEU A 4 5.18 -0.95 -11.32
CA LEU A 4 6.56 -0.60 -11.05
C LEU A 4 6.98 -1.26 -9.73
N LYS A 5 8.21 -1.74 -9.67
CA LYS A 5 8.83 -2.31 -8.46
C LYS A 5 9.82 -1.33 -7.86
N GLU A 6 9.92 -1.34 -6.55
CA GLU A 6 10.99 -0.68 -5.82
C GLU A 6 11.17 0.78 -6.24
N THR A 7 10.06 1.51 -6.29
CA THR A 7 10.04 2.90 -6.71
C THR A 7 10.37 3.82 -5.54
N ASN A 8 11.32 4.72 -5.75
CA ASN A 8 11.68 5.71 -4.73
C ASN A 8 10.68 6.84 -4.71
N ILE A 9 10.27 7.22 -3.50
CA ILE A 9 9.41 8.39 -3.27
C ILE A 9 10.04 9.25 -2.18
N GLU A 10 9.74 10.54 -2.21
CA GLU A 10 10.10 11.44 -1.11
C GLU A 10 8.96 11.47 -0.11
N VAL A 11 9.29 11.29 1.18
CA VAL A 11 8.31 11.31 2.27
C VAL A 11 8.43 12.63 3.00
N PHE A 12 7.29 13.24 3.32
CA PHE A 12 7.20 14.55 3.93
C PHE A 12 6.45 14.48 5.27
N PHE A 13 6.89 15.32 6.20
CA PHE A 13 6.18 15.58 7.44
C PHE A 13 6.08 17.09 7.62
N LYS A 14 4.84 17.61 7.72
CA LYS A 14 4.59 19.06 7.81
C LYS A 14 5.32 19.85 6.72
N LYS A 15 5.29 19.34 5.49
CA LYS A 15 5.95 19.92 4.30
C LYS A 15 7.46 19.88 4.31
N GLU A 16 8.08 19.27 5.31
CA GLU A 16 9.52 19.04 5.34
C GLU A 16 9.85 17.63 4.87
N SER A 17 10.85 17.51 4.02
CA SER A 17 11.30 16.21 3.52
C SER A 17 11.98 15.43 4.65
N LEU A 18 11.53 14.17 4.82
CA LEU A 18 12.17 13.21 5.71
C LEU A 18 13.19 12.33 4.95
N GLY A 19 13.27 12.47 3.64
CA GLY A 19 14.17 11.70 2.82
C GLY A 19 13.43 10.86 1.78
N VAL A 20 14.21 9.98 1.13
CA VAL A 20 13.72 9.11 0.07
C VAL A 20 13.50 7.71 0.64
N PHE A 21 12.31 7.16 0.38
CA PHE A 21 11.92 5.81 0.79
C PHE A 21 11.52 5.01 -0.44
N ARG A 22 11.60 3.70 -0.35
CA ARG A 22 11.32 2.82 -1.47
C ARG A 22 10.00 2.09 -1.26
N LEU A 23 9.06 2.28 -2.19
CA LEU A 23 7.80 1.53 -2.25
C LEU A 23 8.06 0.16 -2.86
N ASP A 24 7.38 -0.87 -2.37
CA ASP A 24 7.51 -2.20 -2.92
C ASP A 24 6.95 -2.27 -4.34
N PHE A 25 5.70 -1.84 -4.53
CA PHE A 25 5.02 -1.86 -5.83
C PHE A 25 4.12 -0.66 -6.01
N ILE A 26 4.00 -0.22 -7.25
CA ILE A 26 2.96 0.71 -7.68
C ILE A 26 2.25 0.07 -8.87
N ILE A 27 0.95 -0.17 -8.71
CA ILE A 27 0.12 -0.64 -9.82
C ILE A 27 -0.29 0.58 -10.63
N LEU A 28 0.00 0.55 -11.93
CA LEU A 28 -0.24 1.68 -12.81
C LEU A 28 -1.68 1.69 -13.34
N PRO A 29 -2.21 2.87 -13.72
CA PRO A 29 -3.51 2.96 -14.36
C PRO A 29 -3.57 2.05 -15.58
N GLN A 30 -4.66 1.29 -15.70
CA GLN A 30 -4.84 0.32 -16.78
C GLN A 30 -6.29 -0.11 -16.84
N LYS A 31 -6.69 -0.71 -17.96
CA LYS A 31 -8.03 -1.27 -18.10
C LYS A 31 -7.98 -2.56 -18.91
N ASN A 32 -8.91 -3.43 -18.63
CA ASN A 32 -9.19 -4.60 -19.46
C ASN A 32 -10.70 -4.75 -19.62
N LYS A 33 -11.16 -5.88 -20.18
CA LYS A 33 -12.60 -6.09 -20.46
C LYS A 33 -13.46 -6.17 -19.19
N LYS A 34 -12.87 -6.43 -18.04
CA LYS A 34 -13.62 -6.70 -16.79
C LYS A 34 -13.48 -5.62 -15.74
N TRP A 35 -12.41 -4.82 -15.80
CA TRP A 35 -12.14 -3.81 -14.77
C TRP A 35 -11.29 -2.66 -15.31
N ARG A 36 -11.31 -1.59 -14.58
CA ARG A 36 -10.53 -0.39 -14.88
C ARG A 36 -9.93 0.17 -13.61
N LEU A 37 -8.64 0.51 -13.66
CA LEU A 37 -7.95 1.26 -12.62
C LEU A 37 -7.59 2.65 -13.18
N ALA A 38 -8.22 3.69 -12.63
CA ALA A 38 -8.04 5.06 -13.13
C ALA A 38 -6.77 5.73 -12.58
N ASP A 39 -6.44 5.48 -11.30
CA ASP A 39 -5.31 6.09 -10.63
C ASP A 39 -4.34 5.02 -10.14
N PRO A 40 -3.05 5.37 -9.94
CA PRO A 40 -2.09 4.42 -9.40
C PRO A 40 -2.47 3.96 -7.98
N VAL A 41 -2.12 2.72 -7.64
CA VAL A 41 -2.31 2.15 -6.31
C VAL A 41 -0.96 1.68 -5.79
N ILE A 42 -0.58 2.12 -4.60
CA ILE A 42 0.63 1.62 -3.97
C ILE A 42 0.34 0.33 -3.21
N VAL A 43 1.30 -0.60 -3.23
CA VAL A 43 1.18 -1.87 -2.55
C VAL A 43 2.43 -2.09 -1.70
N GLU A 44 2.22 -2.26 -0.41
CA GLU A 44 3.26 -2.63 0.55
C GLU A 44 3.05 -4.08 0.97
N THR A 45 4.12 -4.85 0.90
CA THR A 45 4.09 -6.27 1.26
C THR A 45 4.82 -6.48 2.58
N LYS A 46 4.27 -7.36 3.41
CA LYS A 46 4.85 -7.73 4.69
C LYS A 46 4.80 -9.23 4.87
N VAL A 47 5.69 -9.74 5.71
CA VAL A 47 5.68 -11.14 6.18
C VAL A 47 5.72 -11.06 7.70
N ALA A 48 4.58 -11.23 8.35
CA ALA A 48 4.45 -11.09 9.79
C ALA A 48 3.24 -11.88 10.28
N THR A 49 3.08 -11.98 11.61
CA THR A 49 1.93 -12.69 12.21
C THR A 49 0.60 -12.02 11.94
N GLY A 50 0.61 -10.77 11.50
CA GLY A 50 -0.56 -9.98 11.13
C GLY A 50 -0.11 -8.60 10.70
N ILE A 51 -1.06 -7.78 10.25
CA ILE A 51 -0.79 -6.38 9.91
C ILE A 51 -0.66 -5.59 11.21
N LYS A 52 0.47 -4.88 11.37
CA LYS A 52 0.79 -4.12 12.58
C LYS A 52 0.65 -2.62 12.34
N ASN A 53 0.55 -1.86 13.44
CA ASN A 53 0.34 -0.42 13.38
C ASN A 53 1.51 0.33 12.71
N ASP A 54 2.73 -0.17 12.83
CA ASP A 54 3.88 0.45 12.15
C ASP A 54 3.75 0.36 10.63
N ALA A 55 3.26 -0.76 10.09
CA ALA A 55 3.00 -0.90 8.67
C ALA A 55 1.89 0.04 8.20
N ARG A 56 0.83 0.19 9.00
CA ARG A 56 -0.26 1.12 8.71
C ARG A 56 0.21 2.56 8.72
N LEU A 57 1.03 2.93 9.70
CA LEU A 57 1.59 4.28 9.79
C LEU A 57 2.49 4.58 8.58
N GLN A 58 3.31 3.63 8.18
CA GLN A 58 4.17 3.77 7.01
C GLN A 58 3.35 3.99 5.74
N LEU A 59 2.30 3.19 5.52
CA LEU A 59 1.43 3.35 4.35
C LEU A 59 0.72 4.71 4.36
N LYS A 60 0.20 5.13 5.51
CA LYS A 60 -0.45 6.44 5.65
C LYS A 60 0.50 7.58 5.28
N ASN A 61 1.74 7.52 5.75
CA ASN A 61 2.75 8.53 5.44
C ASN A 61 3.05 8.56 3.95
N TYR A 62 3.12 7.42 3.29
CA TYR A 62 3.32 7.34 1.85
C TYR A 62 2.14 7.97 1.10
N LEU A 63 0.90 7.64 1.46
CA LEU A 63 -0.29 8.20 0.81
C LEU A 63 -0.36 9.72 0.95
N ILE A 64 -0.02 10.24 2.12
CA ILE A 64 -0.02 11.68 2.35
C ILE A 64 1.11 12.38 1.55
N SER A 65 2.23 11.71 1.38
CA SER A 65 3.41 12.26 0.71
C SER A 65 3.35 12.20 -0.82
N LEU A 66 2.65 11.21 -1.38
CA LEU A 66 2.63 11.01 -2.83
C LEU A 66 2.16 12.23 -3.62
N PRO A 67 1.10 12.96 -3.22
CA PRO A 67 0.69 14.17 -3.93
C PRO A 67 1.75 15.28 -3.96
N LEU A 68 2.72 15.24 -3.05
CA LEU A 68 3.80 16.22 -2.95
C LEU A 68 5.01 15.83 -3.81
N ASN A 69 5.02 14.65 -4.40
CA ASN A 69 6.07 14.21 -5.31
C ASN A 69 5.85 14.77 -6.70
N ASN A 70 6.94 15.04 -7.41
CA ASN A 70 6.88 15.67 -8.73
C ASN A 70 6.64 14.68 -9.88
N ALA A 71 6.71 13.39 -9.62
CA ALA A 71 6.54 12.37 -10.67
C ALA A 71 5.06 12.18 -11.01
N PRO A 72 4.61 12.50 -12.24
CA PRO A 72 3.19 12.35 -12.61
C PRO A 72 2.67 10.93 -12.54
N ALA A 73 3.56 9.95 -12.70
CA ALA A 73 3.18 8.54 -12.65
C ALA A 73 2.70 8.10 -11.25
N ILE A 74 3.13 8.79 -10.19
CA ILE A 74 2.86 8.38 -8.82
C ILE A 74 2.07 9.41 -8.01
N ASN A 75 2.15 10.70 -8.36
CA ASN A 75 1.54 11.74 -7.53
C ASN A 75 0.01 11.76 -7.54
N LYS A 76 -0.62 10.98 -8.40
CA LYS A 76 -2.08 10.85 -8.47
C LYS A 76 -2.60 9.67 -7.63
N ALA A 77 -1.71 8.90 -7.01
CA ALA A 77 -2.12 7.79 -6.17
C ALA A 77 -2.92 8.29 -4.95
N ARG A 78 -4.04 7.65 -4.70
CA ARG A 78 -4.93 7.95 -3.57
C ARG A 78 -5.17 6.72 -2.70
N ASP A 79 -4.90 5.54 -3.25
CA ASP A 79 -5.19 4.26 -2.60
C ASP A 79 -3.90 3.50 -2.35
N GLY A 80 -3.88 2.79 -1.23
CA GLY A 80 -2.76 1.93 -0.88
C GLY A 80 -3.25 0.63 -0.25
N ILE A 81 -2.55 -0.44 -0.56
CA ILE A 81 -2.85 -1.78 -0.08
C ILE A 81 -1.68 -2.28 0.76
N ILE A 82 -2.00 -2.86 1.92
CA ILE A 82 -1.06 -3.68 2.67
C ILE A 82 -1.43 -5.13 2.43
N LEU A 83 -0.48 -5.91 1.91
CA LEU A 83 -0.58 -7.36 1.79
C LEU A 83 0.37 -7.98 2.80
N ASN A 84 -0.15 -8.78 3.71
CA ASN A 84 0.67 -9.48 4.69
C ASN A 84 0.52 -10.99 4.52
N TRP A 85 1.62 -11.66 4.18
CA TRP A 85 1.70 -13.11 4.26
C TRP A 85 1.98 -13.47 5.71
N ARG A 86 1.03 -14.17 6.34
CA ARG A 86 1.22 -14.57 7.73
C ARG A 86 2.42 -15.50 7.86
N ASN A 87 3.38 -15.04 8.63
CA ASN A 87 4.48 -15.86 9.08
C ASN A 87 4.09 -16.47 10.42
N ASN A 88 3.60 -17.70 10.38
CA ASN A 88 3.24 -18.41 11.59
C ASN A 88 4.24 -19.54 11.78
N LEU A 89 5.25 -19.27 12.61
CA LEU A 89 6.31 -20.22 12.91
C LEU A 89 5.79 -21.49 13.60
N ASP A 90 4.60 -21.42 14.19
CA ASP A 90 3.96 -22.55 14.84
C ASP A 90 3.14 -23.40 13.86
N MET A 91 2.95 -22.91 12.63
CA MET A 91 2.24 -23.66 11.58
C MET A 91 3.20 -24.47 10.74
N LEU A 92 3.69 -25.53 11.33
CA LEU A 92 4.43 -26.56 10.61
C LEU A 92 3.51 -27.49 9.83
N GLU A 93 2.21 -27.22 9.83
CA GLU A 93 1.23 -28.03 9.13
C GLU A 93 1.10 -27.57 7.68
N GLU A 94 1.62 -28.37 6.78
CA GLU A 94 1.59 -28.14 5.34
C GLU A 94 0.18 -28.08 4.73
N THR A 95 -0.84 -28.38 5.52
CA THR A 95 -2.22 -28.48 5.05
C THR A 95 -3.04 -27.21 5.23
N GLN A 96 -2.49 -26.20 5.88
CA GLN A 96 -3.22 -24.95 6.07
C GLN A 96 -3.03 -24.04 4.85
N PRO A 97 -4.11 -23.51 4.28
CA PRO A 97 -3.96 -22.55 3.19
C PRO A 97 -3.16 -21.35 3.65
N GLU A 98 -2.31 -20.83 2.78
CA GLU A 98 -1.59 -19.61 3.03
C GLU A 98 -2.58 -18.52 3.44
N HIS A 99 -2.32 -17.88 4.57
CA HIS A 99 -3.19 -16.83 5.06
C HIS A 99 -2.62 -15.49 4.65
N ILE A 100 -3.44 -14.72 3.95
CA ILE A 100 -3.08 -13.38 3.51
C ILE A 100 -4.02 -12.40 4.17
N ASP A 101 -3.46 -11.41 4.86
CA ASP A 101 -4.20 -10.28 5.37
C ASP A 101 -4.13 -9.13 4.36
N ILE A 102 -5.25 -8.47 4.13
CA ILE A 102 -5.35 -7.36 3.19
C ILE A 102 -6.02 -6.18 3.88
N GLU A 103 -5.41 -5.01 3.77
CA GLU A 103 -6.03 -3.75 4.14
C GLU A 103 -5.93 -2.79 2.97
N LEU A 104 -7.02 -2.11 2.64
CA LEU A 104 -7.06 -1.04 1.66
C LEU A 104 -7.31 0.29 2.37
N TRP A 105 -6.44 1.23 2.11
CA TRP A 105 -6.49 2.58 2.65
C TRP A 105 -6.63 3.59 1.53
N SER A 106 -7.41 4.64 1.76
CA SER A 106 -7.59 5.72 0.80
C SER A 106 -7.32 7.07 1.42
N LEU A 107 -6.70 7.96 0.64
CA LEU A 107 -6.47 9.34 1.04
C LEU A 107 -7.77 10.12 0.88
N THR A 108 -8.21 10.80 1.95
CA THR A 108 -9.41 11.62 1.94
C THR A 108 -9.14 13.00 1.35
N SER A 109 -10.21 13.74 1.03
CA SER A 109 -10.11 15.13 0.57
C SER A 109 -9.44 16.05 1.60
N LYS A 110 -9.43 15.66 2.87
CA LYS A 110 -8.73 16.39 3.95
C LYS A 110 -7.28 15.94 4.13
N LYS A 111 -6.74 15.21 3.16
CA LYS A 111 -5.37 14.66 3.18
C LYS A 111 -5.08 13.76 4.37
N LYS A 112 -6.09 13.00 4.79
CA LYS A 112 -5.96 11.96 5.82
C LYS A 112 -6.16 10.60 5.18
N ALA A 113 -5.47 9.58 5.68
CA ALA A 113 -5.65 8.21 5.21
C ALA A 113 -6.73 7.51 6.03
N ARG A 114 -7.64 6.82 5.34
CA ARG A 114 -8.76 6.11 5.95
C ARG A 114 -8.77 4.66 5.51
N LEU A 115 -9.00 3.75 6.46
CA LEU A 115 -9.22 2.34 6.16
C LEU A 115 -10.55 2.17 5.42
N VAL A 116 -10.51 1.56 4.24
CA VAL A 116 -11.69 1.31 3.40
C VAL A 116 -12.12 -0.15 3.48
N PHE A 117 -11.15 -1.06 3.56
CA PHE A 117 -11.41 -2.49 3.56
C PHE A 117 -10.38 -3.21 4.43
N ASP A 118 -10.83 -4.21 5.16
CA ASP A 118 -10.00 -5.08 5.98
C ASP A 118 -10.47 -6.52 5.77
N SER A 119 -9.59 -7.41 5.36
CA SER A 119 -9.91 -8.82 5.15
C SER A 119 -10.35 -9.54 6.43
N GLY A 120 -9.97 -9.02 7.59
CA GLY A 120 -10.41 -9.54 8.88
C GLY A 120 -11.91 -9.41 9.12
N ASP A 121 -12.59 -8.52 8.38
CA ASP A 121 -14.03 -8.30 8.48
C ASP A 121 -14.85 -9.26 7.58
N LEU A 122 -14.18 -10.12 6.83
CA LEU A 122 -14.84 -11.15 6.00
C LEU A 122 -15.22 -12.41 6.86
#